data_d5521574a976e361c876aa1dbfed88dd
#
_entry.id   d5521574a976e361c876aa1dbfed88dd
#
_cell.length_a   1.000
_cell.length_b   1.000
_cell.length_c   1.000
_cell.angle_alpha   90.00
_cell.angle_beta   90.00
_cell.angle_gamma   90.00
#
_symmetry.space_group_name_H-M   'P 1'
#
loop_
_entity.id
_entity.type
_entity.pdbx_description
1 polymer ?
#
loop_
_entity_poly.entity_id
_entity_poly.type
_entity_poly.pdbx_seq_one_letter_code
_entity_poly.pdbx_strand_id
1 'polypeptide(L)'
;MYASTEPGSTRDTIQLRVPAALRPDPQPRPQPQPWPGPQAQAPVPSGHKGGRNRYFDLLRALALARVVLYHNFGWFWLPLVFPSMGVMFALAGSLMARSLSRPALGVIRGRLRRLLPPMWLFGAVLVALQIHAGWGPRSEGHPTWWWFKLAFWILPLSTPPYADELSGFQLVEATWAAQITVPLWYLRAYLWYVLFSPLLLRALRRFPVATLAAPLAMVIVMNVFLLDQEFIYGRVWETANDFATFGACWILGMAHQEGLLRKIPQYVLPSVAPLIMVAGLWYLQSRPVDPTVPTDIESWPIAQALWSIGFVALLLHVSPAWDRWPRPLERWNGLVALLNARAVSVYLWHQVALVVAIPLIDPLWGVPFVYANFQWLLSSQWFTLLVALPLVVLLVLAFGWVEDLAARRPPRLLPYPRRPRGRRRAAD
;
A
#
# COMPACT_ATOMS: atom_id res chain seq x y z
N MET A 1 23.51 86.93 -8.74
CA MET A 1 24.45 87.74 -7.95
C MET A 1 25.42 86.84 -7.25
N TYR A 2 26.74 87.10 -7.56
CA TYR A 2 28.01 86.55 -7.06
C TYR A 2 28.29 85.11 -7.45
N ALA A 3 29.11 84.75 -8.40
CA ALA A 3 30.47 85.17 -8.79
C ALA A 3 31.55 84.54 -7.87
N SER A 4 32.45 83.83 -8.53
CA SER A 4 33.91 83.68 -8.37
C SER A 4 34.36 82.72 -7.25
N THR A 5 35.42 82.00 -7.34
CA THR A 5 36.64 82.00 -8.15
C THR A 5 37.42 80.73 -7.87
N GLU A 6 38.05 80.16 -8.90
CA GLU A 6 39.13 79.15 -8.69
C GLU A 6 40.37 79.81 -8.04
N PRO A 7 41.25 79.00 -7.48
CA PRO A 7 42.64 79.11 -7.90
C PRO A 7 43.30 77.80 -8.25
N GLY A 8 44.05 77.80 -9.35
CA GLY A 8 44.87 76.73 -9.76
C GLY A 8 46.10 76.47 -8.88
N SER A 9 46.52 75.22 -8.83
CA SER A 9 47.84 74.82 -8.34
C SER A 9 48.50 73.89 -9.38
N THR A 10 49.39 74.49 -10.14
CA THR A 10 50.39 73.83 -10.96
C THR A 10 51.32 73.03 -10.05
N ARG A 11 51.26 71.75 -10.10
CA ARG A 11 52.33 70.88 -9.56
C ARG A 11 53.20 70.44 -10.76
N ASP A 12 54.37 71.05 -10.86
CA ASP A 12 55.47 70.60 -11.75
C ASP A 12 55.89 69.20 -11.33
N THR A 13 55.59 68.22 -12.15
CA THR A 13 56.07 66.83 -11.96
C THR A 13 57.42 66.73 -12.66
N ILE A 14 58.47 66.70 -11.88
CA ILE A 14 59.85 66.46 -12.37
C ILE A 14 59.90 65.00 -12.90
N GLN A 15 59.89 64.80 -14.18
CA GLN A 15 60.18 63.53 -14.84
C GLN A 15 61.65 63.18 -14.73
N LEU A 16 62.04 62.31 -13.81
CA LEU A 16 63.38 61.71 -13.80
C LEU A 16 63.51 60.74 -14.99
N ARG A 17 64.31 61.09 -15.99
CA ARG A 17 64.68 60.18 -17.09
C ARG A 17 65.68 59.15 -16.56
N VAL A 18 65.20 57.92 -16.39
CA VAL A 18 66.04 56.75 -16.09
C VAL A 18 66.79 56.33 -17.38
N PRO A 19 68.12 56.12 -17.31
CA PRO A 19 68.90 55.68 -18.48
C PRO A 19 68.43 54.32 -18.96
N ALA A 20 68.45 54.11 -20.31
CA ALA A 20 67.91 52.90 -20.95
C ALA A 20 68.64 51.61 -20.54
N ALA A 21 69.83 51.66 -19.96
CA ALA A 21 70.57 50.48 -19.48
C ALA A 21 70.07 49.86 -18.16
N LEU A 22 69.07 50.48 -17.46
CA LEU A 22 68.53 49.99 -16.20
C LEU A 22 67.05 49.62 -16.32
N ARG A 23 66.52 49.42 -17.50
CA ARG A 23 65.18 48.91 -17.68
C ARG A 23 65.24 47.41 -17.56
N PRO A 24 64.54 46.77 -16.54
CA PRO A 24 64.42 45.33 -16.55
C PRO A 24 63.61 44.90 -17.78
N ASP A 25 64.00 43.76 -18.36
CA ASP A 25 63.30 43.16 -19.50
C ASP A 25 61.78 43.06 -19.18
N PRO A 26 60.92 43.38 -20.15
CA PRO A 26 59.46 43.23 -19.91
C PRO A 26 59.14 41.77 -19.66
N GLN A 27 58.84 41.48 -18.41
CA GLN A 27 58.30 40.15 -18.07
C GLN A 27 57.06 39.88 -18.94
N PRO A 28 56.94 38.69 -19.55
CA PRO A 28 55.71 38.34 -20.27
C PRO A 28 54.52 38.51 -19.37
N ARG A 29 53.56 39.29 -19.80
CA ARG A 29 52.28 39.46 -19.08
C ARG A 29 51.72 38.10 -18.84
N PRO A 30 51.28 37.73 -17.59
CA PRO A 30 50.54 36.51 -17.33
C PRO A 30 49.33 36.49 -18.28
N GLN A 31 49.24 35.46 -19.10
CA GLN A 31 48.04 35.26 -19.92
C GLN A 31 46.87 35.20 -18.96
N PRO A 32 45.75 35.87 -19.19
CA PRO A 32 44.56 35.71 -18.42
C PRO A 32 44.19 34.21 -18.41
N GLN A 33 44.31 33.56 -17.25
CA GLN A 33 43.79 32.22 -17.15
C GLN A 33 42.31 32.26 -17.56
N PRO A 34 41.85 31.38 -18.47
CA PRO A 34 40.46 31.32 -18.81
C PRO A 34 39.71 31.16 -17.49
N TRP A 35 38.78 32.06 -17.23
CA TRP A 35 37.85 31.95 -16.10
C TRP A 35 37.37 30.49 -16.08
N PRO A 36 37.45 29.74 -14.93
CA PRO A 36 36.91 28.40 -14.89
C PRO A 36 35.42 28.54 -15.25
N GLY A 37 35.11 28.17 -16.48
CA GLY A 37 33.71 28.06 -16.91
C GLY A 37 32.94 27.26 -15.84
N PRO A 38 31.64 27.44 -15.71
CA PRO A 38 30.88 26.72 -14.71
C PRO A 38 31.34 25.26 -14.81
N GLN A 39 32.03 24.79 -13.76
CA GLN A 39 32.43 23.38 -13.69
C GLN A 39 31.15 22.63 -13.90
N ALA A 40 31.04 21.93 -15.04
CA ALA A 40 29.94 21.00 -15.25
C ALA A 40 29.90 20.16 -13.99
N GLN A 41 28.96 20.47 -13.10
CA GLN A 41 28.76 19.73 -11.88
C GLN A 41 28.73 18.29 -12.33
N ALA A 42 29.70 17.48 -11.85
CA ALA A 42 29.74 16.07 -12.14
C ALA A 42 28.31 15.57 -11.99
N PRO A 43 27.73 14.84 -12.96
CA PRO A 43 26.33 14.49 -12.94
C PRO A 43 26.08 13.94 -11.55
N VAL A 44 25.31 14.67 -10.72
CA VAL A 44 24.81 14.13 -9.45
C VAL A 44 24.26 12.79 -9.84
N PRO A 45 24.73 11.65 -9.27
CA PRO A 45 24.32 10.35 -9.70
C PRO A 45 22.81 10.39 -9.76
N SER A 46 22.27 10.49 -10.98
CA SER A 46 20.85 10.65 -11.26
C SER A 46 20.20 9.50 -10.53
N GLY A 47 19.53 9.82 -9.43
CA GLY A 47 18.90 8.87 -8.56
C GLY A 47 18.20 7.85 -9.42
N HIS A 48 18.56 6.61 -9.26
CA HIS A 48 18.07 5.38 -9.86
C HIS A 48 17.04 5.61 -10.96
N LYS A 49 17.45 5.44 -12.22
CA LYS A 49 16.51 5.25 -13.34
C LYS A 49 15.49 4.26 -12.83
N GLY A 50 14.25 4.71 -12.60
CA GLY A 50 13.22 4.05 -11.85
C GLY A 50 12.90 2.61 -12.26
N GLY A 51 13.83 1.71 -12.04
CA GLY A 51 13.68 0.28 -12.15
C GLY A 51 12.55 -0.22 -11.19
N ARG A 52 11.95 -1.31 -11.54
CA ARG A 52 10.96 -2.00 -10.71
C ARG A 52 11.70 -2.61 -9.52
N ASN A 53 11.41 -2.17 -8.29
CA ASN A 53 12.04 -2.74 -7.09
C ASN A 53 11.44 -4.13 -6.82
N ARG A 54 12.25 -5.19 -7.00
CA ARG A 54 11.85 -6.59 -6.80
C ARG A 54 11.55 -6.94 -5.35
N TYR A 55 12.18 -6.26 -4.42
CA TYR A 55 11.88 -6.39 -3.00
C TYR A 55 10.43 -6.01 -2.68
N PHE A 56 9.95 -4.89 -3.20
CA PHE A 56 8.56 -4.47 -3.03
C PHE A 56 7.56 -5.42 -3.71
N ASP A 57 7.96 -6.01 -4.83
CA ASP A 57 7.13 -7.02 -5.48
C ASP A 57 7.01 -8.29 -4.62
N LEU A 58 8.12 -8.72 -3.98
CA LEU A 58 8.13 -9.85 -3.05
C LEU A 58 7.25 -9.57 -1.84
N LEU A 59 7.43 -8.40 -1.19
CA LEU A 59 6.64 -8.05 -0.01
C LEU A 59 5.14 -8.04 -0.28
N ARG A 60 4.70 -7.57 -1.45
CA ARG A 60 3.28 -7.64 -1.84
C ARG A 60 2.78 -9.06 -2.00
N ALA A 61 3.57 -9.90 -2.67
CA ALA A 61 3.19 -11.30 -2.86
C ALA A 61 3.09 -12.04 -1.53
N LEU A 62 4.04 -11.80 -0.61
CA LEU A 62 4.01 -12.35 0.75
C LEU A 62 2.81 -11.83 1.55
N ALA A 63 2.52 -10.53 1.45
CA ALA A 63 1.37 -9.94 2.11
C ALA A 63 0.06 -10.56 1.63
N LEU A 64 -0.10 -10.77 0.32
CA LEU A 64 -1.27 -11.40 -0.26
C LEU A 64 -1.40 -12.87 0.17
N ALA A 65 -0.30 -13.64 0.14
CA ALA A 65 -0.29 -15.01 0.62
C ALA A 65 -0.66 -15.10 2.11
N ARG A 66 -0.10 -14.20 2.93
CA ARG A 66 -0.43 -14.12 4.36
C ARG A 66 -1.91 -13.84 4.59
N VAL A 67 -2.53 -12.98 3.79
CA VAL A 67 -3.98 -12.67 3.90
C VAL A 67 -4.80 -13.94 3.70
N VAL A 68 -4.53 -14.70 2.64
CA VAL A 68 -5.24 -15.96 2.38
C VAL A 68 -5.06 -16.96 3.54
N LEU A 69 -3.84 -17.11 4.05
CA LEU A 69 -3.57 -17.99 5.18
C LEU A 69 -4.28 -17.55 6.44
N TYR A 70 -4.30 -16.23 6.72
CA TYR A 70 -4.98 -15.71 7.90
C TYR A 70 -6.49 -15.95 7.85
N HIS A 71 -7.14 -15.71 6.74
CA HIS A 71 -8.58 -15.94 6.61
C HIS A 71 -8.96 -17.41 6.65
N ASN A 72 -8.04 -18.33 6.32
CA ASN A 72 -8.29 -19.77 6.43
C ASN A 72 -8.02 -20.31 7.84
N PHE A 73 -6.93 -19.86 8.48
CA PHE A 73 -6.48 -20.46 9.75
C PHE A 73 -6.84 -19.66 10.99
N GLY A 74 -7.10 -18.36 10.88
CA GLY A 74 -7.34 -17.48 12.02
C GLY A 74 -6.17 -17.39 13.02
N TRP A 75 -4.93 -17.66 12.57
CA TRP A 75 -3.79 -17.69 13.49
C TRP A 75 -3.45 -16.30 14.03
N PHE A 76 -3.72 -16.05 15.29
CA PHE A 76 -3.51 -14.75 15.98
C PHE A 76 -2.05 -14.26 15.96
N TRP A 77 -1.07 -15.17 15.86
CA TRP A 77 0.35 -14.82 15.78
C TRP A 77 0.80 -14.36 14.39
N LEU A 78 0.05 -14.68 13.37
CA LEU A 78 0.41 -14.36 11.99
C LEU A 78 0.47 -12.84 11.72
N PRO A 79 -0.44 -11.99 12.24
CA PRO A 79 -0.32 -10.54 12.21
C PRO A 79 0.90 -9.99 12.93
N LEU A 80 1.36 -10.67 13.99
CA LEU A 80 2.56 -10.26 14.74
C LEU A 80 3.82 -10.52 13.93
N VAL A 81 3.91 -11.68 13.25
CA VAL A 81 5.08 -12.00 12.40
C VAL A 81 5.14 -11.10 11.16
N PHE A 82 4.00 -10.84 10.54
CA PHE A 82 3.94 -10.03 9.33
C PHE A 82 2.62 -9.26 9.21
N PRO A 83 2.56 -8.00 9.65
CA PRO A 83 1.38 -7.14 9.56
C PRO A 83 1.10 -6.72 8.12
N SER A 84 0.55 -7.64 7.33
CA SER A 84 0.42 -7.52 5.87
C SER A 84 -0.33 -6.25 5.43
N MET A 85 -1.36 -5.84 6.17
CA MET A 85 -2.13 -4.64 5.82
C MET A 85 -1.30 -3.38 5.96
N GLY A 86 -0.58 -3.20 7.09
CA GLY A 86 0.35 -2.09 7.28
C GLY A 86 1.43 -2.04 6.19
N VAL A 87 2.01 -3.20 5.84
CA VAL A 87 3.00 -3.32 4.76
C VAL A 87 2.40 -2.95 3.41
N MET A 88 1.21 -3.45 3.06
CA MET A 88 0.56 -3.14 1.79
C MET A 88 0.23 -1.65 1.66
N PHE A 89 -0.27 -1.01 2.73
CA PHE A 89 -0.54 0.43 2.73
C PHE A 89 0.76 1.24 2.62
N ALA A 90 1.84 0.86 3.28
CA ALA A 90 3.13 1.55 3.17
C ALA A 90 3.73 1.45 1.76
N LEU A 91 3.70 0.27 1.15
CA LEU A 91 4.15 0.07 -0.23
C LEU A 91 3.30 0.88 -1.22
N ALA A 92 1.99 0.92 -0.99
CA ALA A 92 1.06 1.70 -1.82
C ALA A 92 1.30 3.21 -1.65
N GLY A 93 1.52 3.70 -0.42
CA GLY A 93 1.88 5.08 -0.11
C GLY A 93 3.18 5.52 -0.79
N SER A 94 4.23 4.68 -0.75
CA SER A 94 5.49 4.91 -1.45
C SER A 94 5.28 5.06 -2.95
N LEU A 95 4.53 4.15 -3.58
CA LEU A 95 4.22 4.23 -5.01
C LEU A 95 3.31 5.40 -5.36
N MET A 96 2.43 5.79 -4.42
CA MET A 96 1.55 6.94 -4.63
C MET A 96 2.35 8.23 -4.63
N ALA A 97 3.25 8.44 -3.65
CA ALA A 97 4.14 9.59 -3.60
C ALA A 97 4.97 9.72 -4.88
N ARG A 98 5.58 8.60 -5.35
CA ARG A 98 6.29 8.57 -6.63
C ARG A 98 5.40 8.94 -7.83
N SER A 99 4.14 8.51 -7.82
CA SER A 99 3.20 8.79 -8.91
C SER A 99 2.76 10.25 -8.93
N LEU A 100 2.69 10.91 -7.79
CA LEU A 100 2.29 12.31 -7.63
C LEU A 100 3.32 13.34 -8.10
N SER A 101 4.45 12.90 -8.69
CA SER A 101 5.27 13.75 -9.55
C SER A 101 4.54 14.20 -10.83
N ARG A 102 3.42 13.55 -11.14
CA ARG A 102 2.49 13.87 -12.24
C ARG A 102 1.23 14.55 -11.68
N PRO A 103 0.39 15.19 -12.53
CA PRO A 103 -0.85 15.82 -12.09
C PRO A 103 -1.73 14.86 -11.28
N ALA A 104 -2.14 15.29 -10.07
CA ALA A 104 -2.80 14.46 -9.07
C ALA A 104 -4.09 13.81 -9.59
N LEU A 105 -4.94 14.57 -10.30
CA LEU A 105 -6.20 14.06 -10.83
C LEU A 105 -5.99 12.89 -11.81
N GLY A 106 -4.97 12.99 -12.67
CA GLY A 106 -4.60 11.92 -13.60
C GLY A 106 -4.13 10.65 -12.87
N VAL A 107 -3.39 10.82 -11.76
CA VAL A 107 -2.92 9.71 -10.91
C VAL A 107 -4.10 9.04 -10.21
N ILE A 108 -4.98 9.81 -9.57
CA ILE A 108 -6.17 9.31 -8.89
C ILE A 108 -7.07 8.55 -9.89
N ARG A 109 -7.43 9.18 -11.01
CA ARG A 109 -8.24 8.55 -12.06
C ARG A 109 -7.62 7.24 -12.56
N GLY A 110 -6.28 7.21 -12.69
CA GLY A 110 -5.55 6.01 -13.10
C GLY A 110 -5.61 4.88 -12.06
N ARG A 111 -5.65 5.20 -10.76
CA ARG A 111 -5.81 4.23 -9.67
C ARG A 111 -7.24 3.70 -9.60
N LEU A 112 -8.23 4.59 -9.64
CA LEU A 112 -9.65 4.24 -9.66
C LEU A 112 -9.97 3.30 -10.82
N ARG A 113 -9.51 3.64 -12.04
CA ARG A 113 -9.74 2.81 -13.22
C ARG A 113 -9.18 1.39 -13.07
N ARG A 114 -8.11 1.18 -12.30
CA ARG A 114 -7.53 -0.17 -12.09
C ARG A 114 -8.23 -0.94 -10.99
N LEU A 115 -8.80 -0.24 -10.00
CA LEU A 115 -9.42 -0.85 -8.85
C LEU A 115 -10.91 -1.16 -9.08
N LEU A 116 -11.66 -0.19 -9.64
CA LEU A 116 -13.11 -0.28 -9.68
C LEU A 116 -13.66 -1.39 -10.61
N PRO A 117 -13.15 -1.62 -11.84
CA PRO A 117 -13.73 -2.65 -12.71
C PRO A 117 -13.67 -4.07 -12.13
N PRO A 118 -12.54 -4.57 -11.54
CA PRO A 118 -12.55 -5.85 -10.86
C PRO A 118 -13.53 -5.90 -9.68
N MET A 119 -13.64 -4.80 -8.92
CA MET A 119 -14.59 -4.69 -7.83
C MET A 119 -16.04 -4.67 -8.32
N TRP A 120 -16.35 -3.99 -9.43
CA TRP A 120 -17.68 -3.99 -10.01
C TRP A 120 -18.11 -5.37 -10.49
N LEU A 121 -17.21 -6.12 -11.12
CA LEU A 121 -17.48 -7.48 -11.50
C LEU A 121 -17.76 -8.37 -10.28
N PHE A 122 -16.91 -8.27 -9.25
CA PHE A 122 -17.12 -8.95 -7.99
C PHE A 122 -18.46 -8.58 -7.35
N GLY A 123 -18.77 -7.29 -7.24
CA GLY A 123 -20.02 -6.78 -6.70
C GLY A 123 -21.24 -7.23 -7.51
N ALA A 124 -21.17 -7.22 -8.85
CA ALA A 124 -22.26 -7.67 -9.71
C ALA A 124 -22.58 -9.14 -9.46
N VAL A 125 -21.56 -10.01 -9.36
CA VAL A 125 -21.76 -11.43 -9.05
C VAL A 125 -22.33 -11.60 -7.65
N LEU A 126 -21.76 -10.93 -6.65
CA LEU A 126 -22.18 -11.09 -5.26
C LEU A 126 -23.59 -10.55 -5.01
N VAL A 127 -23.92 -9.38 -5.55
CA VAL A 127 -25.28 -8.80 -5.44
C VAL A 127 -26.31 -9.69 -6.16
N ALA A 128 -25.99 -10.23 -7.34
CA ALA A 128 -26.88 -11.14 -8.04
C ALA A 128 -27.15 -12.41 -7.26
N LEU A 129 -26.11 -13.00 -6.64
CA LEU A 129 -26.25 -14.19 -5.75
C LEU A 129 -27.10 -13.87 -4.52
N GLN A 130 -26.89 -12.73 -3.87
CA GLN A 130 -27.70 -12.33 -2.71
C GLN A 130 -29.17 -12.10 -3.09
N ILE A 131 -29.44 -11.44 -4.21
CA ILE A 131 -30.83 -11.24 -4.71
C ILE A 131 -31.47 -12.59 -5.01
N HIS A 132 -30.74 -13.52 -5.63
CA HIS A 132 -31.25 -14.88 -5.88
C HIS A 132 -31.54 -15.62 -4.57
N ALA A 133 -30.77 -15.38 -3.53
CA ALA A 133 -30.97 -15.92 -2.18
C ALA A 133 -32.06 -15.19 -1.37
N GLY A 134 -32.79 -14.23 -1.96
CA GLY A 134 -33.92 -13.54 -1.32
C GLY A 134 -33.59 -12.17 -0.72
N TRP A 135 -32.36 -11.67 -0.87
CA TRP A 135 -32.03 -10.32 -0.43
C TRP A 135 -32.67 -9.26 -1.33
N GLY A 136 -33.27 -8.25 -0.74
CA GLY A 136 -33.93 -7.20 -1.51
C GLY A 136 -34.49 -6.07 -0.66
N PRO A 137 -35.17 -5.09 -1.28
CA PRO A 137 -35.70 -3.93 -0.57
C PRO A 137 -36.68 -4.26 0.55
N ARG A 138 -37.37 -5.42 0.45
CA ARG A 138 -38.38 -5.83 1.43
C ARG A 138 -37.75 -6.47 2.66
N SER A 139 -36.57 -7.10 2.54
CA SER A 139 -35.89 -7.77 3.65
C SER A 139 -35.27 -6.76 4.63
N GLU A 140 -34.98 -5.53 4.21
CA GLU A 140 -34.35 -4.51 5.07
C GLU A 140 -35.31 -3.41 5.58
N GLY A 141 -36.62 -3.55 5.38
CA GLY A 141 -37.63 -2.64 5.96
C GLY A 141 -37.69 -1.22 5.39
N HIS A 142 -36.68 -0.78 4.65
CA HIS A 142 -36.59 0.56 4.06
C HIS A 142 -36.18 0.51 2.58
N PRO A 143 -37.14 0.36 1.64
CA PRO A 143 -36.84 0.14 0.22
C PRO A 143 -35.99 1.24 -0.45
N THR A 144 -36.27 2.50 -0.14
CA THR A 144 -35.52 3.63 -0.71
C THR A 144 -34.06 3.66 -0.26
N TRP A 145 -33.80 3.38 1.01
CA TRP A 145 -32.43 3.28 1.55
C TRP A 145 -31.67 2.13 0.95
N TRP A 146 -32.32 1.00 0.65
CA TRP A 146 -31.66 -0.16 0.02
C TRP A 146 -31.07 0.21 -1.33
N TRP A 147 -31.84 0.86 -2.20
CA TRP A 147 -31.37 1.32 -3.51
C TRP A 147 -30.21 2.32 -3.39
N PHE A 148 -30.27 3.24 -2.43
CA PHE A 148 -29.22 4.21 -2.20
C PHE A 148 -27.92 3.54 -1.71
N LYS A 149 -28.03 2.58 -0.80
CA LYS A 149 -26.87 1.82 -0.29
C LYS A 149 -26.16 1.05 -1.41
N LEU A 150 -26.86 0.55 -2.45
CA LEU A 150 -26.24 -0.12 -3.60
C LEU A 150 -25.20 0.76 -4.32
N ALA A 151 -25.28 2.08 -4.22
CA ALA A 151 -24.28 2.98 -4.79
C ALA A 151 -22.87 2.74 -4.22
N PHE A 152 -22.74 2.18 -3.00
CA PHE A 152 -21.45 1.82 -2.43
C PHE A 152 -20.77 0.62 -3.13
N TRP A 153 -21.52 -0.18 -3.89
CA TRP A 153 -20.94 -1.17 -4.80
C TRP A 153 -20.34 -0.51 -6.06
N ILE A 154 -20.81 0.67 -6.44
CA ILE A 154 -20.26 1.42 -7.57
C ILE A 154 -19.00 2.17 -7.12
N LEU A 155 -19.07 2.86 -5.98
CA LEU A 155 -17.96 3.61 -5.41
C LEU A 155 -17.88 3.33 -3.89
N PRO A 156 -16.90 2.52 -3.45
CA PRO A 156 -16.79 2.04 -2.07
C PRO A 156 -16.25 3.12 -1.12
N LEU A 157 -17.02 4.17 -0.92
CA LEU A 157 -16.73 5.21 0.08
C LEU A 157 -17.14 4.78 1.49
N SER A 158 -18.08 3.82 1.58
CA SER A 158 -18.49 3.15 2.81
C SER A 158 -18.57 1.64 2.55
N THR A 159 -18.86 0.84 3.57
CA THR A 159 -19.08 -0.59 3.44
C THR A 159 -20.24 -0.86 2.47
N PRO A 160 -20.03 -1.60 1.37
CA PRO A 160 -21.11 -2.00 0.49
C PRO A 160 -22.14 -2.82 1.27
N PRO A 161 -23.44 -2.67 0.99
CA PRO A 161 -24.48 -3.40 1.68
C PRO A 161 -24.43 -4.89 1.30
N TYR A 162 -24.69 -5.71 2.28
CA TYR A 162 -24.89 -7.15 2.13
C TYR A 162 -25.97 -7.59 3.14
N ALA A 163 -26.52 -8.77 2.95
CA ALA A 163 -27.43 -9.36 3.91
C ALA A 163 -26.62 -10.01 5.05
N ASP A 164 -27.02 -9.77 6.29
CA ASP A 164 -26.39 -10.37 7.46
C ASP A 164 -26.65 -11.88 7.47
N GLU A 165 -27.90 -12.28 7.18
CA GLU A 165 -28.31 -13.67 7.07
C GLU A 165 -29.14 -13.89 5.82
N LEU A 166 -28.88 -14.96 5.09
CA LEU A 166 -29.60 -15.39 3.91
C LEU A 166 -30.03 -16.84 4.04
N SER A 167 -31.34 -17.05 4.10
CA SER A 167 -31.92 -18.39 3.96
C SER A 167 -32.04 -18.74 2.47
N GLY A 168 -31.21 -19.59 1.94
CA GLY A 168 -31.47 -19.92 0.54
C GLY A 168 -30.49 -20.88 -0.15
N PHE A 169 -29.25 -20.90 0.26
CA PHE A 169 -28.33 -21.93 -0.20
C PHE A 169 -28.12 -22.93 0.97
N GLN A 170 -28.85 -24.01 1.00
CA GLN A 170 -28.69 -25.08 2.01
C GLN A 170 -27.26 -25.65 2.07
N LEU A 171 -26.38 -25.25 1.16
CA LEU A 171 -25.01 -25.70 1.03
C LEU A 171 -24.00 -24.77 1.73
N VAL A 172 -24.40 -23.56 2.15
CA VAL A 172 -23.50 -22.56 2.72
C VAL A 172 -24.18 -21.97 3.97
N GLU A 173 -23.39 -21.60 4.97
CA GLU A 173 -23.90 -20.91 6.16
C GLU A 173 -24.70 -19.66 5.80
N ALA A 174 -25.73 -19.33 6.59
CA ALA A 174 -26.57 -18.15 6.37
C ALA A 174 -25.78 -16.84 6.31
N THR A 175 -24.63 -16.76 6.97
CA THR A 175 -23.72 -15.61 7.06
C THR A 175 -22.71 -15.49 5.89
N TRP A 176 -22.80 -16.32 4.85
CA TRP A 176 -21.84 -16.38 3.76
C TRP A 176 -21.57 -15.02 3.09
N ALA A 177 -22.60 -14.18 2.94
CA ALA A 177 -22.47 -12.89 2.30
C ALA A 177 -21.61 -11.94 3.15
N ALA A 178 -21.81 -11.93 4.46
CA ALA A 178 -20.98 -11.18 5.40
C ALA A 178 -19.51 -11.66 5.34
N GLN A 179 -19.29 -12.99 5.38
CA GLN A 179 -17.94 -13.57 5.30
C GLN A 179 -17.20 -13.18 4.01
N ILE A 180 -17.88 -13.25 2.86
CA ILE A 180 -17.27 -12.91 1.54
C ILE A 180 -16.94 -11.42 1.45
N THR A 181 -17.71 -10.54 2.10
CA THR A 181 -17.49 -9.08 2.03
C THR A 181 -16.40 -8.59 2.99
N VAL A 182 -15.98 -9.39 3.95
CA VAL A 182 -14.92 -9.01 4.92
C VAL A 182 -13.72 -8.32 4.27
N PRO A 183 -13.12 -8.78 3.16
CA PRO A 183 -11.94 -8.13 2.60
C PRO A 183 -12.18 -6.73 2.02
N LEU A 184 -13.42 -6.29 1.81
CA LEU A 184 -13.73 -5.03 1.14
C LEU A 184 -13.32 -3.79 1.92
N TRP A 185 -13.16 -3.89 3.25
CA TRP A 185 -12.68 -2.78 4.07
C TRP A 185 -11.32 -2.22 3.59
N TYR A 186 -10.42 -3.10 3.15
CA TYR A 186 -9.12 -2.68 2.64
C TYR A 186 -9.23 -1.83 1.36
N LEU A 187 -10.14 -2.21 0.43
CA LEU A 187 -10.36 -1.44 -0.79
C LEU A 187 -10.97 -0.07 -0.48
N ARG A 188 -11.89 -0.01 0.49
CA ARG A 188 -12.48 1.22 1.01
C ARG A 188 -11.39 2.15 1.57
N ALA A 189 -10.59 1.65 2.51
CA ALA A 189 -9.48 2.41 3.10
C ALA A 189 -8.47 2.86 2.04
N TYR A 190 -8.08 1.97 1.11
CA TYR A 190 -7.18 2.29 0.01
C TYR A 190 -7.73 3.42 -0.87
N LEU A 191 -9.04 3.41 -1.17
CA LEU A 191 -9.69 4.47 -1.95
C LEU A 191 -9.56 5.83 -1.25
N TRP A 192 -9.85 5.88 0.04
CA TRP A 192 -9.70 7.10 0.83
C TRP A 192 -8.26 7.60 0.85
N TYR A 193 -7.29 6.72 1.03
CA TYR A 193 -5.88 7.11 0.94
C TYR A 193 -5.50 7.66 -0.44
N VAL A 194 -5.98 7.05 -1.51
CA VAL A 194 -5.74 7.55 -2.87
C VAL A 194 -6.30 8.96 -3.05
N LEU A 195 -7.53 9.22 -2.57
CA LEU A 195 -8.19 10.52 -2.66
C LEU A 195 -7.46 11.59 -1.85
N PHE A 196 -7.07 11.28 -0.60
CA PHE A 196 -6.38 12.23 0.28
C PHE A 196 -4.88 12.35 0.03
N SER A 197 -4.28 11.47 -0.76
CA SER A 197 -2.82 11.45 -0.97
C SER A 197 -2.20 12.77 -1.42
N PRO A 198 -2.80 13.57 -2.31
CA PRO A 198 -2.20 14.86 -2.68
C PRO A 198 -2.11 15.83 -1.49
N LEU A 199 -3.12 15.80 -0.61
CA LEU A 199 -3.13 16.60 0.61
C LEU A 199 -2.12 16.06 1.63
N LEU A 200 -2.14 14.75 1.87
CA LEU A 200 -1.21 14.09 2.80
C LEU A 200 0.25 14.33 2.38
N LEU A 201 0.56 14.26 1.09
CA LEU A 201 1.93 14.50 0.61
C LEU A 201 2.35 15.96 0.80
N ARG A 202 1.46 16.94 0.58
CA ARG A 202 1.73 18.35 0.85
C ARG A 202 1.95 18.59 2.34
N ALA A 203 1.08 18.03 3.19
CA ALA A 203 1.19 18.12 4.65
C ALA A 203 2.50 17.49 5.14
N LEU A 204 2.86 16.29 4.64
CA LEU A 204 4.10 15.60 4.98
C LEU A 204 5.35 16.42 4.63
N ARG A 205 5.35 17.09 3.48
CA ARG A 205 6.47 17.96 3.08
C ARG A 205 6.60 19.19 3.96
N ARG A 206 5.49 19.71 4.50
CA ARG A 206 5.47 20.92 5.33
C ARG A 206 5.64 20.61 6.82
N PHE A 207 4.97 19.57 7.31
CA PHE A 207 4.88 19.19 8.71
C PHE A 207 5.06 17.67 8.89
N PRO A 208 6.27 17.12 8.64
CA PRO A 208 6.48 15.67 8.55
C PRO A 208 6.06 14.91 9.82
N VAL A 209 6.46 15.40 11.00
CA VAL A 209 6.17 14.73 12.27
C VAL A 209 4.67 14.80 12.59
N ALA A 210 4.05 15.98 12.48
CA ALA A 210 2.63 16.14 12.77
C ALA A 210 1.77 15.28 11.80
N THR A 211 2.13 15.23 10.51
CA THR A 211 1.39 14.43 9.52
C THR A 211 1.48 12.93 9.83
N LEU A 212 2.64 12.45 10.28
CA LEU A 212 2.82 11.04 10.65
C LEU A 212 2.10 10.71 11.96
N ALA A 213 2.10 11.63 12.93
CA ALA A 213 1.46 11.45 14.23
C ALA A 213 -0.08 11.57 14.17
N ALA A 214 -0.63 12.35 13.24
CA ALA A 214 -2.06 12.62 13.18
C ALA A 214 -2.96 11.38 13.10
N PRO A 215 -2.69 10.36 12.27
CA PRO A 215 -3.49 9.14 12.26
C PRO A 215 -3.42 8.37 13.58
N LEU A 216 -2.23 8.32 14.21
CA LEU A 216 -2.07 7.68 15.53
C LEU A 216 -2.86 8.41 16.60
N ALA A 217 -2.80 9.74 16.63
CA ALA A 217 -3.63 10.54 17.53
C ALA A 217 -5.12 10.31 17.26
N MET A 218 -5.52 10.26 15.99
CA MET A 218 -6.91 10.01 15.60
C MET A 218 -7.41 8.64 16.08
N VAL A 219 -6.65 7.54 15.87
CA VAL A 219 -7.08 6.20 16.34
C VAL A 219 -7.17 6.15 17.86
N ILE A 220 -6.28 6.82 18.58
CA ILE A 220 -6.33 6.89 20.04
C ILE A 220 -7.57 7.66 20.48
N VAL A 221 -7.82 8.85 19.92
CA VAL A 221 -8.99 9.67 20.26
C VAL A 221 -10.29 8.91 20.00
N MET A 222 -10.41 8.26 18.86
CA MET A 222 -11.60 7.48 18.53
C MET A 222 -11.81 6.32 19.49
N ASN A 223 -10.80 5.51 19.76
CA ASN A 223 -10.93 4.27 20.50
C ASN A 223 -10.74 4.42 22.04
N VAL A 224 -10.51 5.62 22.54
CA VAL A 224 -10.40 5.88 23.98
C VAL A 224 -11.47 6.87 24.45
N PHE A 225 -11.73 7.92 23.67
CA PHE A 225 -12.57 9.05 24.10
C PHE A 225 -13.92 9.12 23.39
N LEU A 226 -14.07 8.48 22.22
CA LEU A 226 -15.25 8.59 21.37
C LEU A 226 -15.94 7.23 21.13
N LEU A 227 -15.75 6.23 22.01
CA LEU A 227 -16.32 4.89 21.85
C LEU A 227 -17.85 4.91 21.67
N ASP A 228 -18.55 5.74 22.44
CA ASP A 228 -20.02 5.85 22.36
C ASP A 228 -20.52 6.33 20.99
N GLN A 229 -19.66 6.98 20.20
CA GLN A 229 -19.99 7.48 18.87
C GLN A 229 -20.02 6.38 17.79
N GLU A 230 -19.45 5.22 18.06
CA GLU A 230 -19.50 4.06 17.17
C GLU A 230 -20.95 3.65 16.90
N PHE A 231 -21.77 3.59 17.93
CA PHE A 231 -23.18 3.25 17.81
C PHE A 231 -23.97 4.27 16.98
N ILE A 232 -23.63 5.57 17.08
CA ILE A 232 -24.35 6.65 16.39
C ILE A 232 -23.92 6.74 14.91
N TYR A 233 -22.62 6.60 14.62
CA TYR A 233 -22.04 6.87 13.31
C TYR A 233 -21.54 5.63 12.58
N GLY A 234 -21.78 4.42 13.04
CA GLY A 234 -21.35 3.11 12.54
C GLY A 234 -20.48 3.09 11.29
N ARG A 235 -21.06 3.30 10.10
CA ARG A 235 -20.33 3.25 8.82
C ARG A 235 -19.27 4.35 8.66
N VAL A 236 -19.52 5.55 9.20
CA VAL A 236 -18.54 6.65 9.20
C VAL A 236 -17.42 6.32 10.15
N TRP A 237 -17.77 5.77 11.33
CA TRP A 237 -16.82 5.31 12.32
C TRP A 237 -15.87 4.26 11.76
N GLU A 238 -16.39 3.17 11.18
CA GLU A 238 -15.57 2.12 10.56
C GLU A 238 -14.59 2.69 9.54
N THR A 239 -15.07 3.56 8.65
CA THR A 239 -14.24 4.16 7.60
C THR A 239 -13.13 5.04 8.17
N ALA A 240 -13.47 5.85 9.17
CA ALA A 240 -12.52 6.75 9.85
C ALA A 240 -11.51 5.95 10.68
N ASN A 241 -11.96 4.89 11.34
CA ASN A 241 -11.11 4.02 12.15
C ASN A 241 -10.09 3.26 11.30
N ASP A 242 -10.51 2.66 10.18
CA ASP A 242 -9.59 2.04 9.21
C ASP A 242 -8.55 3.03 8.68
N PHE A 243 -9.02 4.24 8.34
CA PHE A 243 -8.14 5.32 7.88
C PHE A 243 -7.15 5.74 8.97
N ALA A 244 -7.57 5.83 10.22
CA ALA A 244 -6.70 6.18 11.34
C ALA A 244 -5.68 5.06 11.64
N THR A 245 -6.13 3.81 11.67
CA THR A 245 -5.31 2.64 12.03
C THR A 245 -4.11 2.47 11.10
N PHE A 246 -4.28 2.62 9.79
CA PHE A 246 -3.22 2.38 8.82
C PHE A 246 -2.65 3.65 8.18
N GLY A 247 -3.18 4.85 8.51
CA GLY A 247 -2.75 6.12 7.94
C GLY A 247 -1.28 6.41 8.14
N ALA A 248 -0.77 6.11 9.33
CA ALA A 248 0.65 6.26 9.64
C ALA A 248 1.54 5.37 8.75
N CYS A 249 1.12 4.14 8.43
CA CYS A 249 1.85 3.25 7.51
C CYS A 249 1.87 3.81 6.08
N TRP A 250 0.73 4.32 5.59
CA TRP A 250 0.66 4.97 4.28
C TRP A 250 1.60 6.17 4.18
N ILE A 251 1.56 7.06 5.20
CA ILE A 251 2.39 8.26 5.26
C ILE A 251 3.87 7.90 5.41
N LEU A 252 4.20 6.86 6.18
CA LEU A 252 5.57 6.36 6.32
C LEU A 252 6.12 5.85 4.99
N GLY A 253 5.29 5.19 4.19
CA GLY A 253 5.62 4.82 2.82
C GLY A 253 5.89 6.03 1.92
N MET A 254 5.08 7.10 2.03
CA MET A 254 5.35 8.37 1.35
C MET A 254 6.67 8.99 1.82
N ALA A 255 6.92 9.03 3.13
CA ALA A 255 8.15 9.57 3.72
C ALA A 255 9.39 8.81 3.24
N HIS A 256 9.30 7.48 3.09
CA HIS A 256 10.36 6.66 2.51
C HIS A 256 10.67 7.09 1.06
N GLN A 257 9.65 7.27 0.22
CA GLN A 257 9.82 7.69 -1.18
C GLN A 257 10.37 9.11 -1.31
N GLU A 258 9.99 10.03 -0.41
CA GLU A 258 10.52 11.41 -0.33
C GLU A 258 11.95 11.47 0.25
N GLY A 259 12.50 10.34 0.68
CA GLY A 259 13.84 10.26 1.27
C GLY A 259 13.94 10.83 2.68
N LEU A 260 12.81 11.11 3.36
CA LEU A 260 12.81 11.67 4.71
C LEU A 260 13.40 10.70 5.73
N LEU A 261 13.19 9.39 5.56
CA LEU A 261 13.74 8.39 6.47
C LEU A 261 15.27 8.31 6.43
N ARG A 262 15.90 8.70 5.31
CA ARG A 262 17.37 8.75 5.17
C ARG A 262 18.01 9.91 5.92
N LYS A 263 17.21 10.91 6.32
CA LYS A 263 17.68 12.07 7.12
C LYS A 263 17.72 11.74 8.61
N ILE A 264 17.08 10.66 9.01
CA ILE A 264 17.06 10.20 10.41
C ILE A 264 18.35 9.39 10.66
N PRO A 265 19.05 9.62 11.79
CA PRO A 265 20.21 8.82 12.15
C PRO A 265 19.90 7.32 12.15
N GLN A 266 20.83 6.49 11.64
CA GLN A 266 20.57 5.07 11.37
C GLN A 266 20.14 4.26 12.61
N TYR A 267 20.54 4.69 13.81
CA TYR A 267 20.20 4.01 15.07
C TYR A 267 18.78 4.35 15.58
N VAL A 268 18.17 5.46 15.15
CA VAL A 268 16.90 5.93 15.73
C VAL A 268 15.74 4.98 15.40
N LEU A 269 15.58 4.61 14.14
CA LEU A 269 14.47 3.72 13.75
C LEU A 269 14.60 2.32 14.38
N PRO A 270 15.77 1.66 14.37
CA PRO A 270 15.94 0.37 15.07
C PRO A 270 15.72 0.45 16.59
N SER A 271 15.95 1.60 17.21
CA SER A 271 15.73 1.78 18.65
C SER A 271 14.28 2.11 19.00
N VAL A 272 13.65 3.00 18.24
CA VAL A 272 12.29 3.51 18.56
C VAL A 272 11.19 2.56 18.07
N ALA A 273 11.35 1.94 16.90
CA ALA A 273 10.31 1.11 16.32
C ALA A 273 9.95 -0.12 17.19
N PRO A 274 10.91 -0.87 17.78
CA PRO A 274 10.57 -1.94 18.71
C PRO A 274 9.83 -1.46 19.95
N LEU A 275 10.16 -0.26 20.47
CA LEU A 275 9.45 0.32 21.62
C LEU A 275 7.98 0.63 21.28
N ILE A 276 7.72 1.15 20.08
CA ILE A 276 6.36 1.38 19.59
C ILE A 276 5.62 0.03 19.46
N MET A 277 6.28 -1.01 18.94
CA MET A 277 5.69 -2.35 18.83
C MET A 277 5.37 -2.93 20.20
N VAL A 278 6.28 -2.83 21.16
CA VAL A 278 6.06 -3.27 22.55
C VAL A 278 4.91 -2.50 23.21
N ALA A 279 4.79 -1.20 22.96
CA ALA A 279 3.66 -0.41 23.44
C ALA A 279 2.33 -0.91 22.87
N GLY A 280 2.30 -1.34 21.61
CA GLY A 280 1.12 -1.98 21.00
C GLY A 280 0.75 -3.30 21.66
N LEU A 281 1.73 -4.16 21.96
CA LEU A 281 1.51 -5.41 22.68
C LEU A 281 1.07 -5.17 24.12
N TRP A 282 1.69 -4.22 24.80
CA TRP A 282 1.29 -3.85 26.16
C TRP A 282 -0.16 -3.35 26.19
N TYR A 283 -0.55 -2.52 25.23
CA TYR A 283 -1.92 -2.07 25.09
C TYR A 283 -2.88 -3.26 24.89
N LEU A 284 -2.53 -4.21 24.01
CA LEU A 284 -3.33 -5.42 23.78
C LEU A 284 -3.52 -6.23 25.07
N GLN A 285 -2.42 -6.46 25.80
CA GLN A 285 -2.44 -7.23 27.04
C GLN A 285 -3.18 -6.53 28.19
N SER A 286 -3.27 -5.20 28.16
CA SER A 286 -3.98 -4.41 29.17
C SER A 286 -5.50 -4.44 29.01
N ARG A 287 -6.02 -5.03 27.93
CA ARG A 287 -7.44 -5.13 27.67
C ARG A 287 -8.05 -6.30 28.44
N PRO A 288 -9.30 -6.15 28.92
CA PRO A 288 -10.04 -7.27 29.49
C PRO A 288 -10.14 -8.41 28.46
N VAL A 289 -9.96 -9.64 28.92
CA VAL A 289 -10.20 -10.80 28.07
C VAL A 289 -11.71 -10.97 27.93
N ASP A 290 -12.23 -10.56 26.80
CA ASP A 290 -13.62 -10.81 26.43
C ASP A 290 -13.69 -12.10 25.60
N PRO A 291 -14.39 -13.14 26.04
CA PRO A 291 -14.50 -14.39 25.29
C PRO A 291 -15.13 -14.22 23.89
N THR A 292 -15.86 -13.12 23.67
CA THR A 292 -16.55 -12.84 22.40
C THR A 292 -15.65 -12.07 21.40
N VAL A 293 -14.55 -11.46 21.88
CA VAL A 293 -13.62 -10.70 21.06
C VAL A 293 -12.32 -11.49 20.92
N PRO A 294 -11.91 -11.82 19.70
CA PRO A 294 -10.62 -12.49 19.49
C PRO A 294 -9.47 -11.70 20.14
N THR A 295 -8.58 -12.39 20.83
CA THR A 295 -7.33 -11.80 21.38
C THR A 295 -6.32 -11.42 20.32
N ASP A 296 -6.73 -11.41 19.06
CA ASP A 296 -5.92 -11.03 17.92
C ASP A 296 -5.66 -9.52 17.90
N ILE A 297 -4.44 -9.13 17.56
CA ILE A 297 -4.05 -7.73 17.45
C ILE A 297 -4.86 -6.97 16.38
N GLU A 298 -5.37 -7.68 15.35
CA GLU A 298 -6.21 -7.09 14.30
C GLU A 298 -7.58 -6.63 14.82
N SER A 299 -8.03 -7.17 15.95
CA SER A 299 -9.29 -6.75 16.61
C SER A 299 -9.15 -5.46 17.42
N TRP A 300 -7.91 -4.96 17.63
CA TRP A 300 -7.65 -3.80 18.48
C TRP A 300 -6.93 -2.70 17.68
N PRO A 301 -7.65 -1.69 17.15
CA PRO A 301 -7.11 -0.68 16.22
C PRO A 301 -5.85 0.04 16.70
N ILE A 302 -5.79 0.40 18.00
CA ILE A 302 -4.59 1.06 18.58
C ILE A 302 -3.39 0.12 18.60
N ALA A 303 -3.57 -1.13 19.05
CA ALA A 303 -2.50 -2.12 19.07
C ALA A 303 -2.00 -2.42 17.66
N GLN A 304 -2.92 -2.59 16.72
CA GLN A 304 -2.63 -2.85 15.32
C GLN A 304 -1.90 -1.68 14.66
N ALA A 305 -2.29 -0.43 14.94
CA ALA A 305 -1.62 0.75 14.42
C ALA A 305 -0.18 0.86 14.94
N LEU A 306 0.03 0.71 16.25
CA LEU A 306 1.35 0.78 16.88
C LEU A 306 2.27 -0.36 16.39
N TRP A 307 1.76 -1.59 16.34
CA TRP A 307 2.52 -2.72 15.84
C TRP A 307 2.91 -2.53 14.37
N SER A 308 1.93 -2.18 13.54
CA SER A 308 2.13 -2.04 12.09
C SER A 308 3.11 -0.91 11.75
N ILE A 309 3.02 0.25 12.40
CA ILE A 309 3.94 1.37 12.12
C ILE A 309 5.37 1.04 12.54
N GLY A 310 5.57 0.41 13.71
CA GLY A 310 6.89 -0.01 14.16
C GLY A 310 7.52 -1.02 13.21
N PHE A 311 6.77 -2.07 12.85
CA PHE A 311 7.22 -3.08 11.90
C PHE A 311 7.56 -2.48 10.53
N VAL A 312 6.68 -1.65 9.99
CA VAL A 312 6.89 -0.99 8.69
C VAL A 312 8.08 -0.04 8.73
N ALA A 313 8.32 0.66 9.84
CA ALA A 313 9.48 1.53 10.01
C ALA A 313 10.78 0.73 9.89
N LEU A 314 10.88 -0.41 10.56
CA LEU A 314 12.02 -1.32 10.44
C LEU A 314 12.17 -1.87 9.02
N LEU A 315 11.08 -2.33 8.44
CA LEU A 315 11.06 -2.91 7.10
C LEU A 315 11.54 -1.92 6.03
N LEU A 316 11.11 -0.66 6.11
CA LEU A 316 11.51 0.39 5.19
C LEU A 316 12.94 0.91 5.48
N HIS A 317 13.40 0.86 6.72
CA HIS A 317 14.77 1.21 7.10
C HIS A 317 15.79 0.25 6.46
N VAL A 318 15.51 -1.05 6.52
CA VAL A 318 16.37 -2.11 5.96
C VAL A 318 16.11 -2.32 4.46
N SER A 319 15.15 -1.61 3.87
CA SER A 319 14.67 -1.85 2.50
C SER A 319 15.78 -1.82 1.45
N PRO A 320 16.18 -2.97 0.89
CA PRO A 320 17.15 -3.03 -0.20
C PRO A 320 16.51 -2.59 -1.52
N ALA A 321 17.28 -1.89 -2.35
CA ALA A 321 16.89 -1.59 -3.73
C ALA A 321 17.29 -2.75 -4.65
N TRP A 322 16.41 -3.72 -4.82
CA TRP A 322 16.69 -4.86 -5.71
C TRP A 322 16.25 -4.54 -7.14
N ASP A 323 17.20 -4.23 -7.99
CA ASP A 323 16.97 -4.13 -9.43
C ASP A 323 16.87 -5.54 -10.07
N ARG A 324 17.57 -6.53 -9.50
CA ARG A 324 17.56 -7.94 -9.89
C ARG A 324 17.24 -8.81 -8.69
N TRP A 325 16.72 -10.00 -8.95
CA TRP A 325 16.49 -10.98 -7.91
C TRP A 325 17.82 -11.50 -7.34
N PRO A 326 17.91 -11.68 -6.00
CA PRO A 326 18.95 -12.52 -5.41
C PRO A 326 18.85 -13.93 -5.96
N ARG A 327 20.02 -14.56 -6.25
CA ARG A 327 20.08 -15.91 -6.87
C ARG A 327 19.15 -16.94 -6.23
N PRO A 328 19.05 -17.11 -4.90
CA PRO A 328 18.20 -18.13 -4.28
C PRO A 328 16.69 -17.84 -4.49
N LEU A 329 16.31 -16.57 -4.71
CA LEU A 329 14.91 -16.15 -4.89
C LEU A 329 14.49 -16.06 -6.36
N GLU A 330 15.41 -16.19 -7.30
CA GLU A 330 15.13 -16.03 -8.74
C GLU A 330 14.08 -17.04 -9.24
N ARG A 331 14.06 -18.26 -8.67
CA ARG A 331 13.07 -19.30 -8.97
C ARG A 331 11.61 -18.85 -8.71
N TRP A 332 11.41 -17.95 -7.76
CA TRP A 332 10.09 -17.44 -7.36
C TRP A 332 9.61 -16.25 -8.22
N ASN A 333 10.47 -15.71 -9.11
CA ASN A 333 10.14 -14.54 -9.92
C ASN A 333 8.83 -14.72 -10.71
N GLY A 334 8.59 -15.91 -11.28
CA GLY A 334 7.37 -16.21 -12.04
C GLY A 334 6.12 -16.12 -11.16
N LEU A 335 6.14 -16.77 -9.99
CA LEU A 335 5.04 -16.79 -9.04
C LEU A 335 4.77 -15.38 -8.48
N VAL A 336 5.81 -14.68 -8.04
CA VAL A 336 5.68 -13.31 -7.52
C VAL A 336 5.14 -12.36 -8.58
N ALA A 337 5.58 -12.51 -9.83
CA ALA A 337 5.08 -11.69 -10.92
C ALA A 337 3.59 -11.99 -11.22
N LEU A 338 3.17 -13.26 -11.17
CA LEU A 338 1.79 -13.67 -11.36
C LEU A 338 0.88 -13.14 -10.24
N LEU A 339 1.27 -13.34 -8.97
CA LEU A 339 0.52 -12.84 -7.82
C LEU A 339 0.36 -11.30 -7.87
N ASN A 340 1.42 -10.57 -8.20
CA ASN A 340 1.33 -9.12 -8.34
C ASN A 340 0.51 -8.67 -9.56
N ALA A 341 0.45 -9.46 -10.62
CA ALA A 341 -0.33 -9.14 -11.81
C ALA A 341 -1.83 -9.40 -11.61
N ARG A 342 -2.18 -10.29 -10.69
CA ARG A 342 -3.56 -10.70 -10.34
C ARG A 342 -3.92 -10.37 -8.87
N ALA A 343 -3.22 -9.41 -8.28
CA ALA A 343 -3.33 -9.14 -6.85
C ALA A 343 -4.74 -8.74 -6.43
N VAL A 344 -5.44 -7.93 -7.21
CA VAL A 344 -6.83 -7.50 -6.90
C VAL A 344 -7.79 -8.67 -7.05
N SER A 345 -7.66 -9.48 -8.11
CA SER A 345 -8.51 -10.66 -8.30
C SER A 345 -8.30 -11.69 -7.20
N VAL A 346 -7.05 -12.04 -6.87
CA VAL A 346 -6.75 -12.97 -5.76
C VAL A 346 -7.35 -12.41 -4.46
N TYR A 347 -7.15 -11.10 -4.19
CA TYR A 347 -7.64 -10.45 -3.00
C TYR A 347 -9.18 -10.47 -2.89
N LEU A 348 -9.91 -10.24 -3.97
CA LEU A 348 -11.37 -10.24 -3.98
C LEU A 348 -11.95 -11.66 -3.88
N TRP A 349 -11.36 -12.61 -4.62
CA TRP A 349 -11.97 -13.92 -4.80
C TRP A 349 -11.50 -14.99 -3.82
N HIS A 350 -10.42 -14.77 -3.02
CA HIS A 350 -9.95 -15.80 -2.09
C HIS A 350 -10.99 -16.16 -1.04
N GLN A 351 -11.72 -15.17 -0.50
CA GLN A 351 -12.74 -15.42 0.52
C GLN A 351 -13.93 -16.20 -0.05
N VAL A 352 -14.32 -15.91 -1.29
CA VAL A 352 -15.33 -16.71 -2.01
C VAL A 352 -14.88 -18.18 -2.10
N ALA A 353 -13.61 -18.41 -2.47
CA ALA A 353 -13.08 -19.76 -2.59
C ALA A 353 -13.06 -20.50 -1.24
N LEU A 354 -12.71 -19.80 -0.14
CA LEU A 354 -12.72 -20.38 1.19
C LEU A 354 -14.14 -20.75 1.64
N VAL A 355 -15.11 -19.86 1.44
CA VAL A 355 -16.52 -20.11 1.77
C VAL A 355 -17.09 -21.25 0.92
N VAL A 356 -16.79 -21.30 -0.39
CA VAL A 356 -17.27 -22.36 -1.29
C VAL A 356 -16.57 -23.71 -1.05
N ALA A 357 -15.37 -23.71 -0.47
CA ALA A 357 -14.66 -24.96 -0.16
C ALA A 357 -15.42 -25.79 0.92
N ILE A 358 -16.11 -25.14 1.84
CA ILE A 358 -16.84 -25.82 2.92
C ILE A 358 -17.93 -26.74 2.36
N PRO A 359 -18.92 -26.26 1.58
CA PRO A 359 -19.98 -27.13 1.04
C PRO A 359 -19.47 -28.17 0.02
N LEU A 360 -18.26 -28.04 -0.50
CA LEU A 360 -17.63 -29.06 -1.33
C LEU A 360 -17.04 -30.20 -0.47
N ILE A 361 -16.65 -29.91 0.76
CA ILE A 361 -16.11 -30.88 1.72
C ILE A 361 -17.24 -31.57 2.49
N ASP A 362 -18.31 -30.88 2.82
CA ASP A 362 -19.40 -31.36 3.67
C ASP A 362 -20.03 -32.70 3.19
N PRO A 363 -20.29 -32.95 1.92
CA PRO A 363 -20.83 -34.24 1.47
C PRO A 363 -19.93 -35.44 1.81
N LEU A 364 -18.62 -35.22 1.96
CA LEU A 364 -17.67 -36.29 2.33
C LEU A 364 -17.92 -36.81 3.76
N TRP A 365 -18.49 -35.98 4.65
CA TRP A 365 -18.86 -36.38 5.99
C TRP A 365 -19.99 -37.42 5.97
N GLY A 366 -20.84 -37.42 4.94
CA GLY A 366 -21.90 -38.39 4.73
C GLY A 366 -21.45 -39.76 4.17
N VAL A 367 -20.18 -39.89 3.75
CA VAL A 367 -19.62 -41.13 3.21
C VAL A 367 -19.04 -41.96 4.35
N PRO A 368 -19.66 -43.13 4.73
CA PRO A 368 -19.26 -43.89 5.92
C PRO A 368 -17.77 -44.29 5.95
N PHE A 369 -17.22 -44.69 4.82
CA PHE A 369 -15.79 -45.04 4.70
C PHE A 369 -14.89 -43.84 4.96
N VAL A 370 -15.21 -42.65 4.41
CA VAL A 370 -14.43 -41.42 4.59
C VAL A 370 -14.54 -40.94 6.03
N TYR A 371 -15.74 -40.94 6.59
CA TYR A 371 -15.97 -40.59 7.98
C TYR A 371 -15.15 -41.47 8.92
N ALA A 372 -15.22 -42.80 8.75
CA ALA A 372 -14.50 -43.72 9.62
C ALA A 372 -12.98 -43.62 9.58
N ASN A 373 -12.40 -43.29 8.42
CA ASN A 373 -10.94 -43.38 8.21
C ASN A 373 -10.25 -42.02 8.06
N PHE A 374 -10.98 -40.96 7.65
CA PHE A 374 -10.40 -39.67 7.26
C PHE A 374 -11.03 -38.45 7.99
N GLN A 375 -11.71 -38.66 9.11
CA GLN A 375 -12.31 -37.58 9.91
C GLN A 375 -11.29 -36.49 10.29
N TRP A 376 -10.06 -36.88 10.63
CA TRP A 376 -8.97 -35.98 10.94
C TRP A 376 -8.59 -35.08 9.76
N LEU A 377 -8.71 -35.58 8.54
CA LEU A 377 -8.45 -34.82 7.30
C LEU A 377 -9.59 -33.84 7.03
N LEU A 378 -10.85 -34.30 7.12
CA LEU A 378 -12.03 -33.48 6.86
C LEU A 378 -12.13 -32.30 7.84
N SER A 379 -11.72 -32.49 9.10
CA SER A 379 -11.68 -31.42 10.12
C SER A 379 -10.46 -30.50 10.02
N SER A 380 -9.53 -30.81 9.09
CA SER A 380 -8.29 -30.07 8.99
C SER A 380 -8.45 -28.79 8.13
N GLN A 381 -8.11 -27.65 8.69
CA GLN A 381 -8.03 -26.38 7.95
C GLN A 381 -7.04 -26.45 6.77
N TRP A 382 -6.04 -27.32 6.82
CA TRP A 382 -5.14 -27.59 5.68
C TRP A 382 -5.87 -28.23 4.51
N PHE A 383 -6.83 -29.09 4.78
CA PHE A 383 -7.64 -29.70 3.72
C PHE A 383 -8.57 -28.65 3.10
N THR A 384 -9.19 -27.79 3.92
CA THR A 384 -9.97 -26.65 3.43
C THR A 384 -9.11 -25.76 2.50
N LEU A 385 -7.90 -25.42 2.92
CA LEU A 385 -6.97 -24.65 2.08
C LEU A 385 -6.62 -25.37 0.78
N LEU A 386 -6.37 -26.69 0.83
CA LEU A 386 -6.07 -27.51 -0.35
C LEU A 386 -7.20 -27.50 -1.37
N VAL A 387 -8.46 -27.51 -0.92
CA VAL A 387 -9.65 -27.41 -1.78
C VAL A 387 -9.85 -25.97 -2.26
N ALA A 388 -9.62 -24.98 -1.40
CA ALA A 388 -9.81 -23.57 -1.75
C ALA A 388 -8.78 -23.05 -2.77
N LEU A 389 -7.51 -23.46 -2.70
CA LEU A 389 -6.47 -22.96 -3.61
C LEU A 389 -6.78 -23.20 -5.11
N PRO A 390 -7.20 -24.40 -5.55
CA PRO A 390 -7.66 -24.59 -6.93
C PRO A 390 -8.86 -23.71 -7.28
N LEU A 391 -9.79 -23.49 -6.35
CA LEU A 391 -10.94 -22.60 -6.57
C LEU A 391 -10.48 -21.15 -6.75
N VAL A 392 -9.52 -20.67 -5.95
CA VAL A 392 -8.90 -19.35 -6.17
C VAL A 392 -8.32 -19.26 -7.57
N VAL A 393 -7.58 -20.27 -8.01
CA VAL A 393 -7.01 -20.31 -9.37
C VAL A 393 -8.10 -20.26 -10.42
N LEU A 394 -9.16 -21.06 -10.29
CA LEU A 394 -10.30 -21.07 -11.23
C LEU A 394 -11.00 -19.71 -11.28
N LEU A 395 -11.29 -19.10 -10.14
CA LEU A 395 -11.92 -17.78 -10.07
C LEU A 395 -11.02 -16.69 -10.67
N VAL A 396 -9.71 -16.75 -10.43
CA VAL A 396 -8.75 -15.81 -11.02
C VAL A 396 -8.62 -16.02 -12.52
N LEU A 397 -8.70 -17.24 -13.04
CA LEU A 397 -8.75 -17.51 -14.47
C LEU A 397 -10.05 -17.01 -15.10
N ALA A 398 -11.20 -17.22 -14.43
CA ALA A 398 -12.51 -16.79 -14.90
C ALA A 398 -12.66 -15.25 -14.92
N PHE A 399 -12.14 -14.55 -13.92
CA PHE A 399 -12.44 -13.14 -13.70
C PHE A 399 -11.21 -12.20 -13.76
N GLY A 400 -9.99 -12.72 -13.65
CA GLY A 400 -8.77 -11.91 -13.56
C GLY A 400 -8.43 -11.13 -14.84
N TRP A 401 -8.97 -11.49 -16.01
CA TRP A 401 -8.80 -10.74 -17.25
C TRP A 401 -9.32 -9.29 -17.17
N VAL A 402 -10.26 -9.01 -16.25
CA VAL A 402 -10.78 -7.65 -16.01
C VAL A 402 -9.69 -6.72 -15.51
N GLU A 403 -8.71 -7.21 -14.73
CA GLU A 403 -7.55 -6.41 -14.32
C GLU A 403 -6.70 -5.97 -15.53
N ASP A 404 -6.56 -6.80 -16.55
CA ASP A 404 -5.83 -6.42 -17.76
C ASP A 404 -6.56 -5.34 -18.54
N LEU A 405 -7.89 -5.45 -18.69
CA LEU A 405 -8.73 -4.41 -19.31
C LEU A 405 -8.65 -3.11 -18.52
N ALA A 406 -8.79 -3.18 -17.20
CA ALA A 406 -8.66 -2.03 -16.31
C ALA A 406 -7.28 -1.35 -16.41
N ALA A 407 -6.23 -2.14 -16.65
CA ALA A 407 -4.88 -1.64 -16.89
C ALA A 407 -4.60 -1.24 -18.34
N ARG A 408 -5.58 -1.34 -19.27
CA ARG A 408 -5.43 -1.14 -20.72
C ARG A 408 -4.38 -2.06 -21.34
N ARG A 409 -4.39 -3.32 -20.93
CA ARG A 409 -3.52 -4.38 -21.47
C ARG A 409 -4.36 -5.41 -22.21
N PRO A 410 -3.81 -6.11 -23.19
CA PRO A 410 -4.51 -7.23 -23.79
C PRO A 410 -4.80 -8.29 -22.71
N PRO A 411 -6.03 -8.80 -22.63
CA PRO A 411 -6.41 -9.80 -21.64
C PRO A 411 -5.58 -11.08 -21.83
N ARG A 412 -5.12 -11.65 -20.71
CA ARG A 412 -4.34 -12.89 -20.66
C ARG A 412 -4.84 -13.74 -19.51
N LEU A 413 -4.99 -15.02 -19.74
CA LEU A 413 -5.32 -15.96 -18.67
C LEU A 413 -4.17 -16.03 -17.65
N LEU A 414 -2.94 -16.21 -18.14
CA LEU A 414 -1.74 -16.26 -17.29
C LEU A 414 -0.74 -15.18 -17.72
N PRO A 415 -0.60 -14.08 -16.98
CA PRO A 415 0.31 -12.98 -17.30
C PRO A 415 1.76 -13.30 -16.88
N TYR A 416 2.39 -14.33 -17.48
CA TYR A 416 3.81 -14.57 -17.24
C TYR A 416 4.70 -13.45 -17.81
N PRO A 417 5.77 -13.08 -17.12
CA PRO A 417 6.76 -12.16 -17.66
C PRO A 417 7.36 -12.79 -18.93
N ARG A 418 7.26 -12.08 -20.07
CA ARG A 418 7.95 -12.52 -21.28
C ARG A 418 9.44 -12.58 -20.96
N ARG A 419 10.09 -13.72 -21.21
CA ARG A 419 11.54 -13.78 -21.28
C ARG A 419 12.00 -12.69 -22.26
N PRO A 420 12.99 -11.86 -21.93
CA PRO A 420 13.54 -10.93 -22.92
C PRO A 420 13.92 -11.78 -24.14
N ARG A 421 13.33 -11.49 -25.30
CA ARG A 421 13.84 -12.02 -26.56
C ARG A 421 15.29 -11.62 -26.62
N GLY A 422 16.19 -12.59 -26.51
CA GLY A 422 17.61 -12.36 -26.69
C GLY A 422 17.77 -11.48 -27.93
N ARG A 423 18.46 -10.36 -27.81
CA ARG A 423 18.98 -9.66 -28.97
C ARG A 423 19.65 -10.76 -29.83
N ARG A 424 19.03 -11.12 -30.94
CA ARG A 424 19.78 -11.79 -32.00
C ARG A 424 20.99 -10.88 -32.20
N ARG A 425 22.17 -11.37 -31.84
CA ARG A 425 23.42 -10.81 -32.34
C ARG A 425 23.22 -10.81 -33.86
N ALA A 426 23.13 -9.65 -34.46
CA ALA A 426 23.46 -9.52 -35.88
C ALA A 426 24.92 -10.01 -35.97
N ALA A 427 25.07 -11.22 -36.47
CA ALA A 427 26.31 -11.71 -37.01
C ALA A 427 26.39 -11.03 -38.39
N ASP A 428 27.25 -10.06 -38.51
CA ASP A 428 27.95 -9.65 -39.74
C ASP A 428 29.38 -9.34 -39.33
#